data_9e82a715bd6f1951d0574c93ffc816db
#
_entry.id   9e82a715bd6f1951d0574c93ffc816db
#
_cell.length_a   1.000
_cell.length_b   1.000
_cell.length_c   1.000
_cell.angle_alpha   90.00
_cell.angle_beta   90.00
_cell.angle_gamma   90.00
#
_symmetry.space_group_name_H-M   'P 1'
#
loop_
_entity.id
_entity.type
_entity.pdbx_description
1 polymer ?
#
loop_
_entity_poly.entity_id
_entity_poly.type
_entity_poly.pdbx_seq_one_letter_code
_entity_poly.pdbx_strand_id
1 'polypeptide(L)'
;RQRQMCIRDRVYYTPNARVKLVQETIRSYAVGHRLACWDWYEIAGGEGSSSQWRKAGFMAYDRTHCTETGYRVQGEMLYRALMKAYQEYVDRVAQ
;
A
#
# COMPACT_ATOMS: atom_id res chain seq x y z
N ARG A 1 -3.73 -0.49 -10.18
CA ARG A 1 -2.94 0.41 -11.01
C ARG A 1 -3.76 1.65 -11.38
N GLN A 2 -3.15 2.79 -11.34
CA GLN A 2 -3.77 4.05 -11.70
C GLN A 2 -3.90 4.16 -13.21
N ARG A 3 -4.98 4.80 -13.66
CA ARG A 3 -5.18 5.09 -15.08
C ARG A 3 -4.96 6.58 -15.30
N GLN A 4 -4.24 6.90 -16.35
CA GLN A 4 -3.98 8.25 -16.75
C GLN A 4 -4.83 8.59 -17.97
N MET A 5 -5.53 9.73 -17.90
CA MET A 5 -6.34 10.23 -19.02
C MET A 5 -5.86 11.60 -19.42
N CYS A 6 -5.76 11.83 -20.73
CA CYS A 6 -5.44 13.12 -21.30
C CYS A 6 -6.69 13.73 -21.91
N ILE A 7 -7.03 14.95 -21.50
CA ILE A 7 -8.10 15.76 -22.11
C ILE A 7 -7.49 17.13 -22.44
N ARG A 8 -7.35 17.42 -23.73
CA ARG A 8 -6.60 18.58 -24.22
C ARG A 8 -5.17 18.51 -23.71
N ASP A 9 -4.65 19.56 -23.06
CA ASP A 9 -3.29 19.60 -22.52
C ASP A 9 -3.22 19.20 -21.04
N ARG A 10 -4.31 18.65 -20.51
CA ARG A 10 -4.37 18.26 -19.11
C ARG A 10 -4.37 16.76 -18.95
N VAL A 11 -3.67 16.29 -17.92
CA VAL A 11 -3.62 14.88 -17.58
C VAL A 11 -4.33 14.69 -16.24
N TYR A 12 -5.30 13.79 -16.25
CA TYR A 12 -6.07 13.46 -15.06
C TYR A 12 -5.81 12.01 -14.67
N TYR A 13 -5.73 11.77 -13.37
CA TYR A 13 -5.63 10.43 -12.85
C TYR A 13 -6.97 9.93 -12.37
N THR A 14 -7.30 8.72 -12.80
CA THR A 14 -8.48 8.00 -12.32
C THR A 14 -7.99 6.74 -11.63
N PRO A 15 -8.32 6.53 -10.34
CA PRO A 15 -7.96 5.30 -9.66
C PRO A 15 -8.49 4.08 -10.40
N ASN A 16 -7.67 3.03 -10.48
CA ASN A 16 -8.06 1.78 -11.09
C ASN A 16 -8.84 0.95 -10.06
N ALA A 17 -10.13 0.78 -10.28
CA ALA A 17 -11.00 0.02 -9.38
C ALA A 17 -10.55 -1.43 -9.18
N ARG A 18 -9.81 -1.99 -10.15
CA ARG A 18 -9.29 -3.36 -10.06
C ARG A 18 -8.26 -3.51 -8.94
N VAL A 19 -7.54 -2.45 -8.59
CA VAL A 19 -6.56 -2.48 -7.51
C VAL A 19 -7.26 -2.81 -6.19
N LYS A 20 -8.39 -2.18 -5.91
CA LYS A 20 -9.16 -2.45 -4.72
C LYS A 20 -9.68 -3.88 -4.71
N LEU A 21 -10.16 -4.36 -5.85
CA LEU A 21 -10.64 -5.73 -5.97
C LEU A 21 -9.53 -6.75 -5.70
N VAL A 22 -8.34 -6.52 -6.25
CA VAL A 22 -7.17 -7.37 -5.99
C VAL A 22 -6.81 -7.35 -4.51
N GLN A 23 -6.78 -6.18 -3.90
CA GLN A 23 -6.48 -6.05 -2.47
C GLN A 23 -7.47 -6.85 -1.62
N GLU A 24 -8.76 -6.71 -1.88
CA GLU A 24 -9.80 -7.43 -1.16
C GLU A 24 -9.68 -8.94 -1.34
N THR A 25 -9.36 -9.38 -2.56
CA THR A 25 -9.18 -10.79 -2.88
C THR A 25 -7.99 -11.38 -2.13
N ILE A 26 -6.86 -10.69 -2.13
CA ILE A 26 -5.65 -11.15 -1.42
C ILE A 26 -5.94 -11.21 0.08
N ARG A 27 -6.57 -10.20 0.63
CA ARG A 27 -6.89 -10.14 2.05
C ARG A 27 -7.83 -11.29 2.46
N SER A 28 -8.88 -11.52 1.69
CA SER A 28 -9.83 -12.60 1.96
C SER A 28 -9.15 -13.98 1.90
N TYR A 29 -8.30 -14.17 0.92
CA TYR A 29 -7.53 -15.41 0.80
C TYR A 29 -6.62 -15.62 2.01
N ALA A 30 -5.90 -14.59 2.40
CA ALA A 30 -4.99 -14.67 3.55
C ALA A 30 -5.75 -15.01 4.84
N VAL A 31 -6.87 -14.34 5.07
CA VAL A 31 -7.70 -14.60 6.25
C VAL A 31 -8.25 -16.04 6.23
N GLY A 32 -8.76 -16.48 5.10
CA GLY A 32 -9.33 -17.82 4.96
C GLY A 32 -8.32 -18.94 5.12
N HIS A 33 -7.05 -18.67 4.82
CA HIS A 33 -5.97 -19.66 4.91
C HIS A 33 -5.06 -19.44 6.11
N ARG A 34 -5.43 -18.53 7.02
CA ARG A 34 -4.65 -18.19 8.23
C ARG A 34 -3.22 -17.75 7.91
N LEU A 35 -3.07 -16.97 6.84
CA LEU A 35 -1.80 -16.40 6.42
C LEU A 35 -1.67 -14.97 6.91
N ALA A 36 -0.44 -14.54 7.18
CA ALA A 36 -0.18 -13.14 7.49
C ALA A 36 -0.44 -12.29 6.24
N CYS A 37 -0.99 -11.09 6.46
CA CYS A 37 -1.24 -10.15 5.37
C CYS A 37 -0.92 -8.74 5.85
N TRP A 38 -0.01 -8.07 5.13
CA TRP A 38 0.26 -6.66 5.35
C TRP A 38 -0.40 -5.89 4.22
N ASP A 39 -1.53 -5.25 4.54
CA ASP A 39 -2.38 -4.58 3.57
C ASP A 39 -1.83 -3.20 3.23
N TRP A 40 -0.83 -3.16 2.37
CA TRP A 40 -0.18 -1.92 1.98
C TRP A 40 -1.14 -0.92 1.33
N TYR A 41 -2.09 -1.40 0.55
CA TYR A 41 -3.06 -0.54 -0.11
C TYR A 41 -3.81 0.32 0.91
N GLU A 42 -4.32 -0.30 1.96
CA GLU A 42 -5.07 0.41 2.99
C GLU A 42 -4.16 1.26 3.88
N ILE A 43 -2.99 0.74 4.25
CA ILE A 43 -2.04 1.45 5.10
C ILE A 43 -1.56 2.73 4.42
N ALA A 44 -1.36 2.71 3.10
CA ALA A 44 -0.95 3.88 2.34
C ALA A 44 -2.06 4.91 2.15
N GLY A 45 -3.30 4.58 2.47
CA GLY A 45 -4.42 5.51 2.40
C GLY A 45 -5.58 5.10 1.51
N GLY A 46 -5.50 3.93 0.87
CA GLY A 46 -6.59 3.39 0.06
C GLY A 46 -6.69 4.02 -1.33
N GLU A 47 -7.90 4.07 -1.85
CA GLU A 47 -8.15 4.54 -3.20
C GLU A 47 -7.69 5.99 -3.38
N GLY A 48 -6.92 6.24 -4.45
CA GLY A 48 -6.44 7.57 -4.78
C GLY A 48 -5.26 8.06 -3.98
N SER A 49 -4.77 7.30 -3.00
CA SER A 49 -3.67 7.72 -2.14
C SER A 49 -2.36 7.94 -2.90
N SER A 50 -2.15 7.28 -4.02
CA SER A 50 -0.93 7.42 -4.81
C SER A 50 -0.68 8.85 -5.27
N SER A 51 -1.73 9.64 -5.48
CA SER A 51 -1.59 11.05 -5.82
C SER A 51 -1.02 11.86 -4.65
N GLN A 52 -1.44 11.57 -3.44
CA GLN A 52 -0.91 12.21 -2.24
C GLN A 52 0.55 11.82 -2.00
N TRP A 53 0.86 10.54 -2.19
CA TRP A 53 2.23 10.04 -2.07
C TRP A 53 3.16 10.69 -3.09
N ARG A 54 2.65 10.90 -4.32
CA ARG A 54 3.41 11.60 -5.35
C ARG A 54 3.68 13.05 -4.96
N LYS A 55 2.69 13.76 -4.46
CA LYS A 55 2.86 15.15 -4.01
C LYS A 55 3.89 15.27 -2.89
N ALA A 56 3.95 14.27 -2.02
CA ALA A 56 4.91 14.23 -0.93
C ALA A 56 6.32 13.81 -1.38
N GLY A 57 6.50 13.45 -2.65
CA GLY A 57 7.81 13.03 -3.16
C GLY A 57 8.13 11.55 -2.92
N PHE A 58 7.15 10.76 -2.50
CA PHE A 58 7.34 9.34 -2.18
C PHE A 58 7.01 8.42 -3.34
N MET A 59 6.39 8.93 -4.38
CA MET A 59 5.99 8.14 -5.53
C MET A 59 6.46 8.78 -6.83
N ALA A 60 6.84 7.92 -7.79
CA ALA A 60 7.28 8.36 -9.10
C ALA A 60 6.10 8.94 -9.90
N TYR A 61 6.43 9.56 -11.02
CA TYR A 61 5.44 10.20 -11.89
C TYR A 61 4.35 9.24 -12.35
N ASP A 62 4.69 7.97 -12.55
CA ASP A 62 3.73 6.95 -12.99
C ASP A 62 2.73 6.55 -11.89
N ARG A 63 2.90 7.01 -10.68
CA ARG A 63 2.07 6.67 -9.50
C ARG A 63 1.93 5.17 -9.25
N THR A 64 2.90 4.42 -9.72
CA THR A 64 2.95 2.96 -9.54
C THR A 64 4.19 2.57 -8.73
N HIS A 65 5.32 3.18 -9.06
CA HIS A 65 6.59 2.90 -8.39
C HIS A 65 6.89 4.00 -7.38
N CYS A 66 7.47 3.64 -6.26
CA CYS A 66 7.94 4.61 -5.28
C CYS A 66 9.29 5.19 -5.70
N THR A 67 9.57 6.41 -5.23
CA THR A 67 10.92 6.96 -5.26
C THR A 67 11.77 6.23 -4.23
N GLU A 68 13.09 6.49 -4.24
CA GLU A 68 13.96 5.92 -3.19
C GLU A 68 13.47 6.27 -1.79
N THR A 69 13.09 7.52 -1.58
CA THR A 69 12.53 7.97 -0.30
C THR A 69 11.23 7.24 0.02
N GLY A 70 10.35 7.06 -0.97
CA GLY A 70 9.10 6.35 -0.80
C GLY A 70 9.31 4.89 -0.40
N TYR A 71 10.26 4.21 -1.05
CA TYR A 71 10.58 2.83 -0.68
C TYR A 71 11.16 2.72 0.72
N ARG A 72 11.95 3.70 1.16
CA ARG A 72 12.46 3.73 2.54
C ARG A 72 11.33 3.85 3.55
N VAL A 73 10.38 4.74 3.29
CA VAL A 73 9.21 4.93 4.15
C VAL A 73 8.39 3.63 4.22
N GLN A 74 8.13 3.03 3.06
CA GLN A 74 7.39 1.78 2.99
C GLN A 74 8.10 0.66 3.76
N GLY A 75 9.41 0.53 3.54
CA GLY A 75 10.21 -0.49 4.24
C GLY A 75 10.23 -0.30 5.75
N GLU A 76 10.33 0.94 6.21
CA GLU A 76 10.28 1.24 7.63
C GLU A 76 8.92 0.91 8.24
N MET A 77 7.84 1.21 7.54
CA MET A 77 6.50 0.88 8.00
C MET A 77 6.30 -0.63 8.10
N LEU A 78 6.79 -1.38 7.12
CA LEU A 78 6.76 -2.84 7.17
C LEU A 78 7.58 -3.38 8.33
N TYR A 79 8.79 -2.86 8.53
CA TYR A 79 9.65 -3.25 9.63
C TYR A 79 8.95 -3.05 10.97
N ARG A 80 8.34 -1.89 11.18
CA ARG A 80 7.62 -1.58 12.41
C ARG A 80 6.42 -2.52 12.61
N ALA A 81 5.70 -2.83 11.55
CA ALA A 81 4.58 -3.76 11.61
C ALA A 81 5.06 -5.16 12.00
N LEU A 82 6.15 -5.62 11.40
CA LEU A 82 6.73 -6.92 11.73
C LEU A 82 7.24 -6.98 13.18
N MET A 83 7.91 -5.93 13.64
CA MET A 83 8.42 -5.88 15.01
C MET A 83 7.28 -5.84 16.03
N LYS A 84 6.21 -5.13 15.72
CA LYS A 84 5.03 -5.11 16.58
C LYS A 84 4.40 -6.49 16.67
N ALA A 85 4.23 -7.16 15.56
CA ALA A 85 3.65 -8.50 15.51
C ALA A 85 4.54 -9.49 16.27
N TYR A 86 5.85 -9.38 16.10
CA TYR A 86 6.79 -10.22 16.81
C TYR A 86 6.72 -10.00 18.32
N GLN A 87 6.68 -8.75 18.76
CA GLN A 87 6.58 -8.43 20.17
C GLN A 87 5.29 -8.96 20.79
N GLU A 88 4.18 -8.80 20.09
CA GLU A 88 2.88 -9.34 20.53
C GLU A 88 2.94 -10.87 20.67
N TYR A 89 3.61 -11.53 19.74
CA TYR A 89 3.80 -12.98 19.80
C TYR A 89 4.64 -13.37 21.02
N VAL A 90 5.77 -12.69 21.24
CA VAL A 90 6.65 -12.95 22.38
C VAL A 90 5.90 -12.76 23.71
N ASP A 91 5.15 -11.66 23.82
CA ASP A 91 4.39 -11.36 25.02
C ASP A 91 3.34 -12.44 25.31
N ARG A 92 2.71 -12.94 24.24
CA ARG A 92 1.67 -13.95 24.36
C ARG A 92 2.23 -15.30 24.79
N VAL A 93 3.40 -15.71 24.27
CA VAL A 93 3.99 -16.98 24.65
C VAL A 93 4.73 -16.94 25.98
N ALA A 94 5.04 -15.75 26.48
CA ALA A 94 5.69 -15.56 27.78
C ALA A 94 4.73 -15.64 28.95
N GLN A 95 3.43 -15.64 28.67
CA GLN A 95 2.39 -15.71 29.70
C GLN A 95 2.16 -17.13 30.22
#